data_72aef839cf072416a9e621816a9acc30
#
_entry.id   72aef839cf072416a9e621816a9acc30
#
_cell.length_a   1.000
_cell.length_b   1.000
_cell.length_c   1.000
_cell.angle_alpha   90.00
_cell.angle_beta   90.00
_cell.angle_gamma   90.00
#
_symmetry.space_group_name_H-M   'P 1'
#
loop_
_entity.id
_entity.type
_entity.pdbx_description
1 polymer ?
#
loop_
_entity_poly.entity_id
_entity_poly.type
_entity_poly.pdbx_seq_one_letter_code
_entity_poly.pdbx_strand_id
1 'polypeptide(L)'
;MSFKAYVQNFYDMRDMAPVQHVGAHSRPFANAAKMGYDPAGTEWTYQYFSTCEITYGGAALIANHGPADHIFYILEGEGYSMMNGKRYAYKAGDIMWTPGNYDHEMYPDGTANLKFLVTLCPRGFKQSEPYIKNVNDAKVTEKEGVTFFTLADEEITGSPTQEFHIVDVYPGAKLTLDTPKSDVIAYMYNGQCVATVDGEKLEMNRQEDAVVIPMGAKWEIENVSKQCVSFALSLSPCR
;
A
#
# COMPACT_ATOMS: atom_id res chain seq x y z
N MET A 1 -8.89 17.68 -11.75
CA MET A 1 -9.48 18.10 -10.43
C MET A 1 -8.88 17.18 -9.38
N SER A 2 -8.27 17.69 -8.31
CA SER A 2 -7.84 16.84 -7.21
C SER A 2 -9.08 16.46 -6.39
N PHE A 3 -9.13 15.23 -5.89
CA PHE A 3 -10.13 14.81 -4.93
C PHE A 3 -9.87 15.48 -3.56
N LYS A 4 -10.87 15.47 -2.67
CA LYS A 4 -10.70 15.90 -1.29
C LYS A 4 -10.12 14.74 -0.47
N ALA A 5 -9.14 15.01 0.41
CA ALA A 5 -8.61 13.99 1.31
C ALA A 5 -9.71 13.38 2.19
N TYR A 6 -9.60 12.09 2.48
CA TYR A 6 -10.56 11.37 3.31
C TYR A 6 -9.89 10.27 4.12
N VAL A 7 -10.54 9.89 5.23
CA VAL A 7 -10.21 8.69 6.02
C VAL A 7 -11.23 7.60 5.73
N GLN A 8 -10.77 6.38 5.56
CA GLN A 8 -11.60 5.19 5.38
C GLN A 8 -11.11 4.09 6.30
N ASN A 9 -12.01 3.45 7.03
CA ASN A 9 -11.70 2.29 7.86
C ASN A 9 -11.99 0.98 7.14
N PHE A 10 -11.13 -0.01 7.34
CA PHE A 10 -11.28 -1.35 6.77
C PHE A 10 -12.64 -1.99 7.07
N TYR A 11 -13.11 -1.89 8.33
CA TYR A 11 -14.35 -2.53 8.76
C TYR A 11 -15.62 -1.85 8.26
N ASP A 12 -15.52 -0.62 7.77
CA ASP A 12 -16.65 0.14 7.23
C ASP A 12 -16.82 -0.07 5.71
N MET A 13 -15.90 -0.78 5.08
CA MET A 13 -15.94 -1.01 3.64
C MET A 13 -16.68 -2.30 3.29
N ARG A 14 -17.40 -2.21 2.18
CA ARG A 14 -18.03 -3.39 1.59
C ARG A 14 -16.96 -4.32 1.04
N ASP A 15 -17.05 -5.58 1.43
CA ASP A 15 -16.25 -6.65 0.89
C ASP A 15 -16.57 -6.90 -0.59
N MET A 16 -15.53 -7.08 -1.40
CA MET A 16 -15.63 -7.42 -2.81
C MET A 16 -14.91 -8.75 -3.04
N ALA A 17 -15.63 -9.74 -3.55
CA ALA A 17 -15.04 -11.00 -4.00
C ALA A 17 -14.55 -10.82 -5.44
N PRO A 18 -13.24 -10.81 -5.70
CA PRO A 18 -12.72 -10.77 -7.08
C PRO A 18 -13.11 -12.03 -7.85
N VAL A 19 -13.68 -11.87 -9.02
CA VAL A 19 -14.26 -12.97 -9.82
C VAL A 19 -13.23 -14.05 -10.20
N GLN A 20 -11.95 -13.70 -10.24
CA GLN A 20 -10.85 -14.59 -10.68
C GLN A 20 -10.17 -15.33 -9.53
N HIS A 21 -10.59 -15.13 -8.28
CA HIS A 21 -9.87 -15.63 -7.12
C HIS A 21 -10.79 -16.49 -6.24
N VAL A 22 -10.25 -17.58 -5.72
CA VAL A 22 -10.99 -18.53 -4.87
C VAL A 22 -10.75 -18.20 -3.41
N GLY A 23 -11.82 -17.91 -2.66
CA GLY A 23 -11.72 -17.55 -1.24
C GLY A 23 -10.99 -16.24 -0.97
N ALA A 24 -10.88 -15.37 -1.98
CA ALA A 24 -10.25 -14.07 -1.83
C ALA A 24 -11.29 -12.96 -1.64
N HIS A 25 -10.98 -12.02 -0.77
CA HIS A 25 -11.79 -10.87 -0.42
C HIS A 25 -10.95 -9.60 -0.49
N SER A 26 -11.54 -8.51 -0.96
CA SER A 26 -10.84 -7.25 -1.15
C SER A 26 -11.69 -6.08 -0.67
N ARG A 27 -11.04 -5.12 0.02
CA ARG A 27 -11.67 -3.89 0.49
C ARG A 27 -10.83 -2.68 0.06
N PRO A 28 -11.23 -2.02 -1.05
CA PRO A 28 -10.46 -0.94 -1.64
C PRO A 28 -10.59 0.36 -0.84
N PHE A 29 -9.48 0.89 -0.33
CA PHE A 29 -9.38 2.24 0.24
C PHE A 29 -9.42 3.30 -0.84
N ALA A 30 -8.69 3.08 -1.93
CA ALA A 30 -8.58 4.00 -3.05
C ALA A 30 -8.63 3.27 -4.38
N ASN A 31 -9.22 3.92 -5.36
CA ASN A 31 -9.15 3.59 -6.78
C ASN A 31 -9.50 4.84 -7.60
N ALA A 32 -9.28 4.80 -8.91
CA ALA A 32 -9.52 5.95 -9.78
C ALA A 32 -10.92 6.57 -9.61
N ALA A 33 -11.97 5.75 -9.47
CA ALA A 33 -13.34 6.24 -9.30
C ALA A 33 -13.55 6.96 -7.96
N LYS A 34 -13.02 6.42 -6.84
CA LYS A 34 -13.09 7.07 -5.52
C LYS A 34 -12.31 8.37 -5.47
N MET A 35 -11.18 8.42 -6.17
CA MET A 35 -10.30 9.58 -6.24
C MET A 35 -10.77 10.60 -7.30
N GLY A 36 -11.83 10.31 -8.04
CA GLY A 36 -12.39 11.21 -9.02
C GLY A 36 -11.54 11.37 -10.28
N TYR A 37 -10.62 10.45 -10.54
CA TYR A 37 -9.84 10.42 -11.76
C TYR A 37 -10.62 9.78 -12.92
N ASP A 38 -10.39 10.27 -14.13
CA ASP A 38 -10.90 9.60 -15.33
C ASP A 38 -10.16 8.26 -15.53
N PRO A 39 -10.83 7.11 -15.48
CA PRO A 39 -10.18 5.80 -15.67
C PRO A 39 -9.50 5.65 -17.04
N ALA A 40 -9.92 6.42 -18.05
CA ALA A 40 -9.30 6.46 -19.36
C ALA A 40 -8.15 7.50 -19.44
N GLY A 41 -8.00 8.34 -18.42
CA GLY A 41 -6.97 9.39 -18.34
C GLY A 41 -5.60 8.82 -17.97
N THR A 42 -4.57 9.64 -18.21
CA THR A 42 -3.18 9.30 -17.88
C THR A 42 -2.72 9.91 -16.55
N GLU A 43 -3.62 10.62 -15.87
CA GLU A 43 -3.27 11.45 -14.70
C GLU A 43 -3.47 10.75 -13.34
N TRP A 44 -4.09 9.58 -13.31
CA TRP A 44 -4.32 8.85 -12.08
C TRP A 44 -3.09 8.04 -11.66
N THR A 45 -2.87 7.96 -10.35
CA THR A 45 -1.69 7.35 -9.75
C THR A 45 -1.96 5.94 -9.26
N TYR A 46 -3.11 5.73 -8.59
CA TYR A 46 -3.53 4.41 -8.12
C TYR A 46 -4.72 3.90 -8.94
N GLN A 47 -4.53 2.81 -9.64
CA GLN A 47 -5.65 2.00 -10.13
C GLN A 47 -6.37 1.38 -8.94
N TYR A 48 -5.59 1.01 -7.92
CA TYR A 48 -6.10 0.26 -6.80
C TYR A 48 -5.16 0.37 -5.59
N PHE A 49 -5.73 0.57 -4.41
CA PHE A 49 -5.08 0.36 -3.13
C PHE A 49 -6.10 -0.29 -2.20
N SER A 50 -5.84 -1.51 -1.74
CA SER A 50 -6.76 -2.24 -0.89
C SER A 50 -6.07 -3.15 0.11
N THR A 51 -6.84 -3.57 1.11
CA THR A 51 -6.54 -4.76 1.88
C THR A 51 -7.21 -5.96 1.23
N CYS A 52 -6.47 -7.04 1.06
CA CYS A 52 -6.97 -8.31 0.55
C CYS A 52 -6.74 -9.41 1.59
N GLU A 53 -7.69 -10.34 1.63
CA GLU A 53 -7.61 -11.55 2.43
C GLU A 53 -7.83 -12.75 1.51
N ILE A 54 -7.01 -13.79 1.66
CA ILE A 54 -7.23 -15.10 1.03
C ILE A 54 -7.41 -16.11 2.16
N THR A 55 -8.57 -16.75 2.20
CA THR A 55 -8.85 -17.78 3.21
C THR A 55 -7.99 -19.01 2.98
N TYR A 56 -7.74 -19.76 4.07
CA TYR A 56 -7.05 -21.02 3.97
C TYR A 56 -7.66 -21.93 2.89
N GLY A 57 -6.80 -22.50 2.04
CA GLY A 57 -7.21 -23.29 0.88
C GLY A 57 -7.72 -22.49 -0.32
N GLY A 58 -7.75 -21.17 -0.21
CA GLY A 58 -8.03 -20.26 -1.33
C GLY A 58 -6.78 -19.98 -2.17
N ALA A 59 -6.95 -19.21 -3.23
CA ALA A 59 -5.88 -18.74 -4.10
C ALA A 59 -6.26 -17.48 -4.86
N ALA A 60 -5.32 -16.58 -5.04
CA ALA A 60 -5.39 -15.59 -6.10
C ALA A 60 -4.82 -16.23 -7.37
N LEU A 61 -5.71 -16.60 -8.28
CA LEU A 61 -5.34 -17.27 -9.53
C LEU A 61 -4.63 -16.29 -10.48
N ILE A 62 -4.01 -16.85 -11.52
CA ILE A 62 -3.18 -16.12 -12.46
C ILE A 62 -3.84 -14.83 -12.97
N ALA A 63 -3.13 -13.75 -12.83
CA ALA A 63 -3.52 -12.43 -13.29
C ALA A 63 -2.34 -11.71 -13.94
N ASN A 64 -2.65 -10.85 -14.91
CA ASN A 64 -1.70 -9.94 -15.54
C ASN A 64 -2.43 -8.60 -15.74
N HIS A 65 -1.87 -7.53 -15.21
CA HIS A 65 -2.47 -6.22 -15.27
C HIS A 65 -1.80 -5.28 -16.28
N GLY A 66 -1.19 -5.86 -17.30
CA GLY A 66 -0.48 -5.09 -18.34
C GLY A 66 0.71 -4.33 -17.76
N PRO A 67 0.93 -3.08 -18.16
CA PRO A 67 2.11 -2.32 -17.77
C PRO A 67 2.10 -1.82 -16.32
N ALA A 68 1.09 -2.16 -15.54
CA ALA A 68 0.95 -1.69 -14.16
C ALA A 68 1.85 -2.46 -13.19
N ASP A 69 2.60 -1.72 -12.37
CA ASP A 69 3.41 -2.29 -11.30
C ASP A 69 2.57 -2.56 -10.04
N HIS A 70 2.84 -3.68 -9.38
CA HIS A 70 2.17 -4.10 -8.16
C HIS A 70 3.13 -4.13 -6.97
N ILE A 71 2.62 -3.70 -5.82
CA ILE A 71 3.19 -4.03 -4.51
C ILE A 71 2.16 -4.84 -3.73
N PHE A 72 2.63 -5.93 -3.13
CA PHE A 72 1.91 -6.68 -2.10
C PHE A 72 2.72 -6.60 -0.81
N TYR A 73 2.14 -6.09 0.26
CA TYR A 73 2.78 -6.11 1.58
C TYR A 73 2.02 -7.04 2.51
N ILE A 74 2.70 -8.09 2.98
CA ILE A 74 2.08 -9.17 3.76
C ILE A 74 1.89 -8.72 5.21
N LEU A 75 0.63 -8.59 5.62
CA LEU A 75 0.25 -8.23 6.99
C LEU A 75 0.24 -9.43 7.91
N GLU A 76 -0.36 -10.52 7.44
CA GLU A 76 -0.56 -11.75 8.22
C GLU A 76 -0.43 -12.97 7.32
N GLY A 77 0.07 -14.08 7.89
CA GLY A 77 0.21 -15.35 7.19
C GLY A 77 1.52 -15.47 6.42
N GLU A 78 1.61 -16.56 5.69
CA GLU A 78 2.74 -16.92 4.83
C GLU A 78 2.26 -17.68 3.61
N GLY A 79 3.11 -17.80 2.59
CA GLY A 79 2.76 -18.49 1.37
C GLY A 79 3.79 -18.35 0.27
N TYR A 80 3.34 -18.48 -0.95
CA TYR A 80 4.17 -18.25 -2.12
C TYR A 80 3.39 -17.62 -3.27
N SER A 81 4.11 -16.89 -4.10
CA SER A 81 3.64 -16.39 -5.37
C SER A 81 4.34 -17.11 -6.51
N MET A 82 3.62 -17.39 -7.58
CA MET A 82 4.21 -17.76 -8.85
C MET A 82 4.25 -16.52 -9.74
N MET A 83 5.45 -16.04 -10.09
CA MET A 83 5.62 -14.90 -10.99
C MET A 83 6.37 -15.35 -12.25
N ASN A 84 5.71 -15.29 -13.39
CA ASN A 84 6.21 -15.84 -14.66
C ASN A 84 6.79 -17.27 -14.52
N GLY A 85 6.08 -18.13 -13.78
CA GLY A 85 6.46 -19.53 -13.57
C GLY A 85 7.57 -19.77 -12.53
N LYS A 86 8.11 -18.72 -11.89
CA LYS A 86 9.10 -18.85 -10.81
C LYS A 86 8.42 -18.65 -9.45
N ARG A 87 8.76 -19.52 -8.50
CA ARG A 87 8.20 -19.50 -7.15
C ARG A 87 8.96 -18.52 -6.25
N TYR A 88 8.22 -17.69 -5.51
CA TYR A 88 8.72 -16.75 -4.52
C TYR A 88 7.95 -16.97 -3.21
N ALA A 89 8.63 -17.43 -2.15
CA ALA A 89 8.03 -17.56 -0.84
C ALA A 89 7.94 -16.19 -0.15
N TYR A 90 6.86 -15.97 0.62
CA TYR A 90 6.66 -14.77 1.41
C TYR A 90 6.05 -15.09 2.77
N LYS A 91 6.20 -14.17 3.71
CA LYS A 91 5.62 -14.21 5.06
C LYS A 91 5.28 -12.80 5.55
N ALA A 92 4.60 -12.70 6.68
CA ALA A 92 4.29 -11.41 7.32
C ALA A 92 5.54 -10.51 7.45
N GLY A 93 5.40 -9.23 7.11
CA GLY A 93 6.47 -8.25 7.03
C GLY A 93 7.22 -8.21 5.69
N ASP A 94 6.90 -9.09 4.76
CA ASP A 94 7.50 -9.06 3.42
C ASP A 94 6.72 -8.13 2.49
N ILE A 95 7.47 -7.38 1.69
CA ILE A 95 6.98 -6.75 0.46
C ILE A 95 7.29 -7.69 -0.71
N MET A 96 6.33 -7.82 -1.61
CA MET A 96 6.51 -8.44 -2.91
C MET A 96 6.30 -7.39 -4.00
N TRP A 97 7.34 -7.12 -4.76
CA TRP A 97 7.30 -6.27 -5.94
C TRP A 97 7.07 -7.11 -7.18
N THR A 98 6.04 -6.79 -7.94
CA THR A 98 5.71 -7.44 -9.21
C THR A 98 5.68 -6.38 -10.30
N PRO A 99 6.67 -6.37 -11.21
CA PRO A 99 6.72 -5.42 -12.32
C PRO A 99 5.54 -5.60 -13.27
N GLY A 100 5.25 -4.56 -14.05
CA GLY A 100 4.25 -4.65 -15.11
C GLY A 100 4.54 -5.76 -16.12
N ASN A 101 3.47 -6.30 -16.70
CA ASN A 101 3.47 -7.43 -17.65
C ASN A 101 3.95 -8.78 -17.08
N TYR A 102 4.02 -8.91 -15.74
CA TYR A 102 4.29 -10.19 -15.11
C TYR A 102 3.00 -10.91 -14.76
N ASP A 103 2.90 -12.18 -15.19
CA ASP A 103 1.89 -13.08 -14.66
C ASP A 103 2.20 -13.39 -13.20
N HIS A 104 1.20 -13.34 -12.36
CA HIS A 104 1.37 -13.63 -10.93
C HIS A 104 0.16 -14.35 -10.34
N GLU A 105 0.42 -15.15 -9.35
CA GLU A 105 -0.54 -15.91 -8.56
C GLU A 105 -0.12 -15.84 -7.09
N MET A 106 -1.05 -16.00 -6.15
CA MET A 106 -0.74 -16.05 -4.71
C MET A 106 -1.44 -17.22 -4.04
N TYR A 107 -0.71 -17.95 -3.24
CA TYR A 107 -1.16 -19.14 -2.54
C TYR A 107 -0.78 -19.05 -1.07
N PRO A 108 -1.74 -19.04 -0.13
CA PRO A 108 -1.46 -19.26 1.28
C PRO A 108 -0.80 -20.63 1.49
N ASP A 109 0.21 -20.67 2.36
CA ASP A 109 0.89 -21.91 2.75
C ASP A 109 0.81 -22.02 4.29
N GLY A 110 0.21 -23.10 4.77
CA GLY A 110 -0.02 -23.25 6.20
C GLY A 110 -1.48 -23.33 6.58
N THR A 111 -1.78 -23.03 7.83
CA THR A 111 -3.13 -23.21 8.43
C THR A 111 -3.87 -21.90 8.66
N ALA A 112 -3.26 -20.77 8.34
CA ALA A 112 -3.82 -19.45 8.56
C ALA A 112 -4.27 -18.78 7.23
N ASN A 113 -5.16 -17.82 7.36
CA ASN A 113 -5.50 -16.93 6.25
C ASN A 113 -4.30 -16.04 5.92
N LEU A 114 -4.22 -15.63 4.67
CA LEU A 114 -3.30 -14.62 4.20
C LEU A 114 -4.01 -13.27 4.18
N LYS A 115 -3.40 -12.24 4.79
CA LYS A 115 -3.86 -10.86 4.71
C LYS A 115 -2.74 -9.96 4.21
N PHE A 116 -3.02 -9.10 3.26
CA PHE A 116 -2.01 -8.22 2.66
C PHE A 116 -2.62 -6.90 2.15
N LEU A 117 -1.79 -5.88 2.08
CA LEU A 117 -2.06 -4.68 1.30
C LEU A 117 -1.65 -4.92 -0.14
N VAL A 118 -2.41 -4.42 -1.09
CA VAL A 118 -2.06 -4.42 -2.50
C VAL A 118 -2.19 -3.03 -3.09
N THR A 119 -1.18 -2.63 -3.86
CA THR A 119 -1.23 -1.42 -4.67
C THR A 119 -1.06 -1.80 -6.13
N LEU A 120 -1.76 -1.11 -7.00
CA LEU A 120 -1.64 -1.23 -8.45
C LEU A 120 -1.52 0.16 -9.04
N CYS A 121 -0.38 0.44 -9.68
CA CYS A 121 -0.10 1.72 -10.31
C CYS A 121 0.06 1.56 -11.82
N PRO A 122 -0.71 2.30 -12.63
CA PRO A 122 -0.84 2.03 -14.08
C PRO A 122 0.35 2.49 -14.93
N ARG A 123 1.38 3.07 -14.34
CA ARG A 123 2.48 3.69 -15.07
C ARG A 123 3.80 2.96 -14.88
N GLY A 124 3.82 1.63 -15.09
CA GLY A 124 5.08 0.89 -15.16
C GLY A 124 5.86 1.23 -16.42
N PHE A 125 7.07 1.75 -16.29
CA PHE A 125 7.88 2.18 -17.43
C PHE A 125 9.16 1.40 -17.61
N LYS A 126 9.60 0.67 -16.61
CA LYS A 126 10.86 -0.04 -16.68
C LYS A 126 10.65 -1.47 -16.23
N GLN A 127 11.00 -2.40 -17.08
CA GLN A 127 11.05 -3.80 -16.70
C GLN A 127 12.16 -3.97 -15.65
N SER A 128 11.78 -4.26 -14.42
CA SER A 128 12.65 -4.71 -13.35
C SER A 128 12.34 -6.17 -13.04
N GLU A 129 13.25 -6.83 -12.33
CA GLU A 129 12.97 -8.19 -11.84
C GLU A 129 12.08 -8.12 -10.60
N PRO A 130 11.15 -9.07 -10.43
CA PRO A 130 10.40 -9.17 -9.20
C PRO A 130 11.29 -9.52 -8.02
N TYR A 131 10.95 -9.00 -6.85
CA TYR A 131 11.68 -9.35 -5.63
C TYR A 131 10.75 -9.52 -4.43
N ILE A 132 11.27 -10.18 -3.39
CA ILE A 132 10.71 -10.20 -2.05
C ILE A 132 11.75 -9.64 -1.09
N LYS A 133 11.33 -8.76 -0.18
CA LYS A 133 12.19 -8.14 0.83
C LYS A 133 11.43 -8.02 2.14
N ASN A 134 12.06 -8.42 3.24
CA ASN A 134 11.46 -8.26 4.56
C ASN A 134 11.70 -6.86 5.12
N VAL A 135 10.79 -6.37 5.95
CA VAL A 135 10.93 -5.08 6.64
C VAL A 135 12.21 -5.00 7.48
N ASN A 136 12.70 -6.13 8.00
CA ASN A 136 13.95 -6.19 8.75
C ASN A 136 15.21 -5.92 7.89
N ASP A 137 15.11 -6.04 6.58
CA ASP A 137 16.16 -5.79 5.61
C ASP A 137 16.00 -4.41 4.91
N ALA A 138 15.08 -3.59 5.40
CA ALA A 138 14.80 -2.29 4.82
C ALA A 138 15.94 -1.29 5.03
N LYS A 139 16.04 -0.31 4.13
CA LYS A 139 16.86 0.87 4.35
C LYS A 139 16.19 1.74 5.40
N VAL A 140 16.86 1.96 6.53
CA VAL A 140 16.29 2.72 7.66
C VAL A 140 16.80 4.15 7.65
N THR A 141 15.87 5.10 7.78
CA THR A 141 16.18 6.52 8.01
C THR A 141 15.33 7.05 9.16
N GLU A 142 15.93 7.91 9.99
CA GLU A 142 15.29 8.48 11.16
C GLU A 142 15.35 10.00 11.12
N LYS A 143 14.22 10.66 11.37
CA LYS A 143 14.16 12.12 11.41
C LYS A 143 13.03 12.57 12.34
N GLU A 144 13.35 13.44 13.31
CA GLU A 144 12.38 14.17 14.15
C GLU A 144 11.31 13.26 14.80
N GLY A 145 11.71 12.08 15.28
CA GLY A 145 10.80 11.13 15.91
C GLY A 145 9.96 10.32 14.93
N VAL A 146 10.39 10.23 13.68
CA VAL A 146 9.80 9.38 12.66
C VAL A 146 10.88 8.47 12.08
N THR A 147 10.62 7.16 12.04
CA THR A 147 11.52 6.17 11.45
C THR A 147 10.87 5.60 10.19
N PHE A 148 11.60 5.64 9.08
CA PHE A 148 11.19 5.06 7.80
C PHE A 148 11.96 3.78 7.52
N PHE A 149 11.25 2.72 7.20
CA PHE A 149 11.76 1.46 6.68
C PHE A 149 11.40 1.39 5.19
N THR A 150 12.30 1.84 4.32
CA THR A 150 12.06 1.90 2.88
C THR A 150 12.15 0.52 2.25
N LEU A 151 11.06 0.05 1.66
CA LEU A 151 10.93 -1.26 1.04
C LEU A 151 10.89 -1.18 -0.49
N ALA A 152 10.33 -0.10 -1.05
CA ALA A 152 10.32 0.18 -2.47
C ALA A 152 10.46 1.69 -2.70
N ASP A 153 11.29 2.06 -3.67
CA ASP A 153 11.44 3.39 -4.25
C ASP A 153 12.05 3.23 -5.65
N GLU A 154 12.28 4.32 -6.38
CA GLU A 154 12.89 4.27 -7.71
C GLU A 154 14.31 3.68 -7.70
N GLU A 155 15.09 3.92 -6.62
CA GLU A 155 16.44 3.36 -6.48
C GLU A 155 16.40 1.83 -6.36
N ILE A 156 15.44 1.29 -5.59
CA ILE A 156 15.31 -0.15 -5.31
C ILE A 156 14.65 -0.87 -6.49
N THR A 157 13.56 -0.31 -7.02
CA THR A 157 12.73 -0.97 -8.04
C THR A 157 13.19 -0.69 -9.46
N GLY A 158 13.86 0.43 -9.67
CA GLY A 158 14.15 0.99 -10.99
C GLY A 158 12.90 1.56 -11.68
N SER A 159 11.77 1.69 -10.97
CA SER A 159 10.52 2.22 -11.48
C SER A 159 10.08 3.46 -10.68
N PRO A 160 9.70 4.56 -11.34
CA PRO A 160 9.23 5.76 -10.67
C PRO A 160 7.74 5.71 -10.30
N THR A 161 7.11 4.54 -10.34
CA THR A 161 5.65 4.45 -10.21
C THR A 161 5.16 4.57 -8.79
N GLN A 162 5.92 4.07 -7.81
CA GLN A 162 5.50 4.09 -6.42
C GLN A 162 6.65 3.91 -5.44
N GLU A 163 6.51 4.57 -4.29
CA GLU A 163 7.30 4.31 -3.09
C GLU A 163 6.46 3.57 -2.06
N PHE A 164 7.10 2.71 -1.27
CA PHE A 164 6.45 2.01 -0.18
C PHE A 164 7.38 1.91 1.03
N HIS A 165 6.87 2.38 2.18
CA HIS A 165 7.59 2.41 3.45
C HIS A 165 6.72 1.82 4.56
N ILE A 166 7.36 1.18 5.53
CA ILE A 166 6.79 1.09 6.87
C ILE A 166 7.34 2.28 7.65
N VAL A 167 6.47 2.96 8.39
CA VAL A 167 6.83 4.19 9.08
C VAL A 167 6.37 4.10 10.53
N ASP A 168 7.30 4.30 11.44
CA ASP A 168 7.01 4.43 12.87
C ASP A 168 7.04 5.90 13.28
N VAL A 169 5.96 6.36 13.91
CA VAL A 169 5.81 7.74 14.40
C VAL A 169 5.72 7.70 15.92
N TYR A 170 6.73 8.27 16.59
CA TYR A 170 6.77 8.31 18.05
C TYR A 170 5.74 9.29 18.65
N PRO A 171 5.35 9.14 19.93
CA PRO A 171 4.36 10.02 20.56
C PRO A 171 4.68 11.49 20.39
N GLY A 172 3.72 12.27 19.90
CA GLY A 172 3.86 13.71 19.64
C GLY A 172 4.67 14.08 18.40
N ALA A 173 5.28 13.10 17.71
CA ALA A 173 5.96 13.34 16.45
C ALA A 173 4.97 13.51 15.29
N LYS A 174 5.44 14.13 14.22
CA LYS A 174 4.67 14.42 13.01
C LYS A 174 5.34 13.81 11.80
N LEU A 175 4.62 12.96 11.10
CA LEU A 175 4.98 12.47 9.77
C LEU A 175 4.57 13.52 8.74
N THR A 176 5.53 14.01 7.98
CA THR A 176 5.29 14.90 6.83
C THR A 176 6.31 14.65 5.75
N LEU A 177 5.89 14.75 4.50
CA LEU A 177 6.76 14.67 3.32
C LEU A 177 6.31 15.71 2.30
N ASP A 178 7.26 16.20 1.52
CA ASP A 178 6.96 17.05 0.36
C ASP A 178 6.54 16.15 -0.81
N THR A 179 5.27 16.21 -1.20
CA THR A 179 4.66 15.32 -2.19
C THR A 179 3.90 16.10 -3.28
N PRO A 180 4.58 17.01 -4.01
CA PRO A 180 3.91 17.90 -4.96
C PRO A 180 3.29 17.16 -6.14
N LYS A 181 3.75 15.94 -6.42
CA LYS A 181 3.34 15.14 -7.59
C LYS A 181 2.82 13.74 -7.23
N SER A 182 2.72 13.42 -5.94
CA SER A 182 2.35 12.08 -5.49
C SER A 182 1.04 12.12 -4.72
N ASP A 183 0.12 11.23 -5.03
CA ASP A 183 -0.92 10.85 -4.08
C ASP A 183 -0.31 10.02 -2.97
N VAL A 184 -0.81 10.19 -1.76
CA VAL A 184 -0.30 9.52 -0.56
C VAL A 184 -1.41 8.70 0.08
N ILE A 185 -1.09 7.48 0.46
CA ILE A 185 -1.97 6.65 1.27
C ILE A 185 -1.20 6.16 2.49
N ALA A 186 -1.68 6.52 3.69
CA ALA A 186 -1.13 6.04 4.94
C ALA A 186 -2.16 5.14 5.64
N TYR A 187 -1.86 3.84 5.69
CA TYR A 187 -2.66 2.83 6.36
C TYR A 187 -2.09 2.58 7.75
N MET A 188 -2.90 2.81 8.77
CA MET A 188 -2.50 2.75 10.18
C MET A 188 -2.71 1.36 10.77
N TYR A 189 -1.66 0.79 11.36
CA TYR A 189 -1.74 -0.52 12.02
C TYR A 189 -2.33 -0.43 13.43
N ASN A 190 -2.01 0.64 14.15
CA ASN A 190 -2.36 0.79 15.55
C ASN A 190 -2.36 2.26 15.98
N GLY A 191 -2.88 2.55 17.15
CA GLY A 191 -2.80 3.86 17.81
C GLY A 191 -3.89 4.83 17.38
N GLN A 192 -3.60 6.11 17.53
CA GLN A 192 -4.48 7.23 17.18
C GLN A 192 -3.65 8.37 16.60
N CYS A 193 -4.11 8.92 15.51
CA CYS A 193 -3.46 10.01 14.81
C CYS A 193 -4.47 11.05 14.35
N VAL A 194 -3.97 12.25 14.08
CA VAL A 194 -4.71 13.29 13.40
C VAL A 194 -3.95 13.67 12.14
N ALA A 195 -4.54 13.42 10.98
CA ALA A 195 -4.04 13.92 9.71
C ALA A 195 -4.58 15.33 9.48
N THR A 196 -3.70 16.29 9.21
CA THR A 196 -4.10 17.64 8.80
C THR A 196 -3.73 17.78 7.33
N VAL A 197 -4.72 18.00 6.46
CA VAL A 197 -4.54 18.12 5.01
C VAL A 197 -5.14 19.44 4.54
N ASP A 198 -4.31 20.34 4.02
CA ASP A 198 -4.70 21.69 3.61
C ASP A 198 -5.45 22.46 4.72
N GLY A 199 -5.06 22.21 5.98
CA GLY A 199 -5.66 22.83 7.18
C GLY A 199 -6.90 22.11 7.71
N GLU A 200 -7.43 21.12 7.01
CA GLU A 200 -8.55 20.30 7.50
C GLU A 200 -8.03 19.13 8.34
N LYS A 201 -8.64 18.90 9.51
CA LYS A 201 -8.29 17.79 10.40
C LYS A 201 -9.16 16.57 10.11
N LEU A 202 -8.50 15.44 9.94
CA LEU A 202 -9.09 14.13 9.72
C LEU A 202 -8.61 13.19 10.83
N GLU A 203 -9.51 12.67 11.63
CA GLU A 203 -9.19 11.78 12.74
C GLU A 203 -8.99 10.34 12.25
N MET A 204 -7.93 9.71 12.74
CA MET A 204 -7.60 8.30 12.54
C MET A 204 -7.57 7.65 13.93
N ASN A 205 -8.70 7.17 14.39
CA ASN A 205 -8.92 6.74 15.78
C ASN A 205 -9.05 5.21 15.92
N ARG A 206 -9.11 4.50 14.81
CA ARG A 206 -9.33 3.06 14.78
C ARG A 206 -8.18 2.37 14.06
N GLN A 207 -7.79 1.22 14.57
CA GLN A 207 -6.91 0.32 13.83
C GLN A 207 -7.45 0.09 12.40
N GLU A 208 -6.55 0.04 11.44
CA GLU A 208 -6.87 -0.12 10.02
C GLU A 208 -7.63 1.08 9.39
N ASP A 209 -7.53 2.26 10.00
CA ASP A 209 -7.84 3.50 9.29
C ASP A 209 -6.76 3.79 8.24
N ALA A 210 -7.19 4.23 7.07
CA ALA A 210 -6.29 4.74 6.04
C ALA A 210 -6.70 6.14 5.63
N VAL A 211 -5.76 7.07 5.60
CA VAL A 211 -5.96 8.39 5.00
C VAL A 211 -5.45 8.39 3.56
N VAL A 212 -6.27 8.93 2.67
CA VAL A 212 -5.96 9.10 1.25
C VAL A 212 -5.82 10.60 0.99
N ILE A 213 -4.66 11.02 0.53
CA ILE A 213 -4.26 12.42 0.39
C ILE A 213 -3.93 12.70 -1.08
N PRO A 214 -4.53 13.75 -1.69
CA PRO A 214 -4.28 14.08 -3.08
C PRO A 214 -2.88 14.68 -3.30
N MET A 215 -2.34 14.48 -4.48
CA MET A 215 -1.09 15.10 -4.90
C MET A 215 -1.14 16.63 -4.73
N GLY A 216 -0.02 17.20 -4.29
CA GLY A 216 0.15 18.64 -4.11
C GLY A 216 -0.49 19.21 -2.84
N ALA A 217 -1.25 18.43 -2.08
CA ALA A 217 -1.76 18.86 -0.80
C ALA A 217 -0.62 19.05 0.22
N LYS A 218 -0.74 20.04 1.10
CA LYS A 218 0.10 20.16 2.29
C LYS A 218 -0.47 19.29 3.39
N TRP A 219 0.32 18.39 3.93
CA TRP A 219 -0.18 17.44 4.92
C TRP A 219 0.82 17.12 6.01
N GLU A 220 0.30 16.76 7.16
CA GLU A 220 1.01 16.16 8.28
C GLU A 220 0.12 15.13 8.97
N ILE A 221 0.70 14.08 9.54
CA ILE A 221 0.02 13.11 10.41
C ILE A 221 0.71 13.15 11.77
N GLU A 222 0.00 13.61 12.80
CA GLU A 222 0.49 13.70 14.16
C GLU A 222 0.05 12.48 14.97
N ASN A 223 1.00 11.82 15.62
CA ASN A 223 0.69 10.79 16.60
C ASN A 223 0.23 11.43 17.91
N VAL A 224 -1.06 11.37 18.17
CA VAL A 224 -1.69 11.91 19.40
C VAL A 224 -1.82 10.86 20.50
N SER A 225 -1.36 9.64 20.26
CA SER A 225 -1.37 8.55 21.24
C SER A 225 -0.12 8.58 22.14
N LYS A 226 -0.12 7.75 23.19
CA LYS A 226 1.04 7.58 24.09
C LYS A 226 1.99 6.46 23.65
N GLN A 227 1.71 5.82 22.53
CA GLN A 227 2.48 4.70 21.98
C GLN A 227 2.99 5.06 20.59
N CYS A 228 4.03 4.37 20.14
CA CYS A 228 4.44 4.47 18.76
C CYS A 228 3.32 3.98 17.83
N VAL A 229 3.07 4.71 16.77
CA VAL A 229 2.09 4.37 15.73
C VAL A 229 2.83 3.96 14.47
N SER A 230 2.43 2.83 13.91
CA SER A 230 3.03 2.31 12.68
C SER A 230 2.08 2.41 11.50
N PHE A 231 2.62 2.81 10.36
CA PHE A 231 1.89 2.94 9.09
C PHE A 231 2.54 2.12 7.98
N ALA A 232 1.72 1.59 7.07
CA ALA A 232 2.16 1.38 5.70
C ALA A 232 1.90 2.66 4.91
N LEU A 233 2.96 3.29 4.43
CA LEU A 233 2.92 4.52 3.68
C LEU A 233 3.26 4.25 2.22
N SER A 234 2.33 4.55 1.33
CA SER A 234 2.50 4.42 -0.11
C SER A 234 2.36 5.77 -0.79
N LEU A 235 3.26 6.05 -1.72
CA LEU A 235 3.25 7.23 -2.56
C LEU A 235 3.25 6.81 -4.04
N SER A 236 2.45 7.46 -4.87
CA SER A 236 2.46 7.24 -6.32
C SER A 236 2.22 8.54 -7.08
N PRO A 237 3.07 8.87 -8.07
CA PRO A 237 4.40 8.28 -8.34
C PRO A 237 5.42 8.54 -7.24
N CYS A 238 6.66 8.08 -7.43
CA CYS A 238 7.78 8.42 -6.54
C CYS A 238 7.99 9.95 -6.45
N ARG A 239 8.51 10.39 -5.29
CA ARG A 239 8.83 11.81 -5.03
C ARG A 239 9.91 12.35 -5.95
#